data_0a262e9b5f350d6cb7407b5dc5627bf9
#
_entry.id   0a262e9b5f350d6cb7407b5dc5627bf9
#
_cell.length_a   1.000
_cell.length_b   1.000
_cell.length_c   1.000
_cell.angle_alpha   90.00
_cell.angle_beta   90.00
_cell.angle_gamma   90.00
#
_symmetry.space_group_name_H-M   'P 1'
#
loop_
_entity.id
_entity.type
_entity.pdbx_description
1 polymer ?
#
loop_
_entity_poly.entity_id
_entity_poly.type
_entity_poly.pdbx_seq_one_letter_code
_entity_poly.pdbx_strand_id
1 'polypeptide(L)'
;MFILPDGRPLAPDTPFSIDGVKYPANFLRLSTAAEKAAIGITEVPDPPQYDQRFYWGYDAEGHLIPKDHAQLVEQWTQQTRTTAGTLLQPTDWIIIREADNGKAADPVLKTWREDIRLAAGTKITAIAATADTDALAAYITGAEYGVWPVDPYAPQPTIEAEEG
;
A
#
# COMPACT_ATOMS: atom_id res chain seq x y z
N MET A 1 -13.65 19.03 -0.70
CA MET A 1 -12.78 20.13 -0.17
C MET A 1 -13.49 21.46 -0.37
N PHE A 2 -13.41 22.40 0.59
CA PHE A 2 -13.98 23.74 0.44
C PHE A 2 -12.87 24.77 0.19
N ILE A 3 -13.16 25.79 -0.61
CA ILE A 3 -12.21 26.84 -0.97
C ILE A 3 -12.86 28.19 -0.64
N LEU A 4 -12.12 29.05 0.07
CA LEU A 4 -12.48 30.41 0.37
C LEU A 4 -12.43 31.32 -0.88
N PRO A 5 -13.09 32.50 -0.88
CA PRO A 5 -13.02 33.45 -2.00
C PRO A 5 -11.61 33.92 -2.37
N ASP A 6 -10.67 33.86 -1.43
CA ASP A 6 -9.24 34.18 -1.64
C ASP A 6 -8.40 33.02 -2.18
N GLY A 7 -9.02 31.87 -2.49
CA GLY A 7 -8.36 30.67 -3.03
C GLY A 7 -7.75 29.76 -1.99
N ARG A 8 -7.80 30.08 -0.69
CA ARG A 8 -7.26 29.21 0.36
C ARG A 8 -8.18 28.02 0.63
N PRO A 9 -7.61 26.81 0.84
CA PRO A 9 -8.39 25.67 1.26
C PRO A 9 -8.93 25.85 2.68
N LEU A 10 -10.17 25.41 2.90
CA LEU A 10 -10.86 25.46 4.19
C LEU A 10 -11.19 24.05 4.64
N ALA A 11 -10.62 23.64 5.77
CA ALA A 11 -10.93 22.36 6.38
C ALA A 11 -12.30 22.38 7.07
N PRO A 12 -13.07 21.28 7.04
CA PRO A 12 -14.25 21.10 7.87
C PRO A 12 -13.93 21.33 9.35
N ASP A 13 -14.93 21.79 10.10
CA ASP A 13 -14.84 22.05 11.55
C ASP A 13 -13.71 23.03 11.97
N THR A 14 -13.33 23.94 11.08
CA THR A 14 -12.37 25.02 11.35
C THR A 14 -13.10 26.38 11.30
N PRO A 15 -12.96 27.25 12.33
CA PRO A 15 -13.51 28.60 12.27
C PRO A 15 -12.73 29.43 11.24
N PHE A 16 -13.42 30.31 10.51
CA PHE A 16 -12.82 31.14 9.49
C PHE A 16 -13.42 32.54 9.46
N SER A 17 -12.83 33.45 8.69
CA SER A 17 -13.36 34.79 8.48
C SER A 17 -13.29 35.17 7.03
N ILE A 18 -14.36 35.84 6.54
CA ILE A 18 -14.47 36.40 5.18
C ILE A 18 -14.88 37.87 5.39
N ASP A 19 -14.15 38.82 4.81
CA ASP A 19 -14.43 40.27 4.87
C ASP A 19 -14.68 40.79 6.29
N GLY A 20 -13.94 40.26 7.28
CA GLY A 20 -14.08 40.66 8.69
C GLY A 20 -15.23 40.00 9.45
N VAL A 21 -16.09 39.23 8.78
CA VAL A 21 -17.16 38.43 9.40
C VAL A 21 -16.61 37.09 9.85
N LYS A 22 -16.81 36.72 11.12
CA LYS A 22 -16.36 35.47 11.70
C LYS A 22 -17.45 34.38 11.56
N TYR A 23 -17.07 33.24 11.08
CA TYR A 23 -17.93 32.06 10.95
C TYR A 23 -17.45 30.96 11.92
N PRO A 24 -18.40 30.29 12.61
CA PRO A 24 -18.04 29.22 13.55
C PRO A 24 -17.53 27.97 12.84
N ALA A 25 -16.80 27.13 13.56
CA ALA A 25 -16.22 25.89 13.04
C ALA A 25 -17.23 24.94 12.38
N ASN A 26 -18.46 24.88 12.90
CA ASN A 26 -19.53 24.03 12.40
C ASN A 26 -20.31 24.61 11.21
N PHE A 27 -19.96 25.82 10.72
CA PHE A 27 -20.69 26.49 9.65
C PHE A 27 -20.77 25.62 8.40
N LEU A 28 -19.67 25.06 7.95
CA LEU A 28 -19.65 24.23 6.72
C LEU A 28 -20.56 23.01 6.80
N ARG A 29 -20.71 22.46 7.97
CA ARG A 29 -21.55 21.26 8.19
C ARG A 29 -23.04 21.57 8.26
N LEU A 30 -23.38 22.73 8.85
CA LEU A 30 -24.77 23.13 9.09
C LEU A 30 -25.38 23.95 7.96
N SER A 31 -24.56 24.59 7.12
CA SER A 31 -25.01 25.45 6.03
C SER A 31 -25.30 24.65 4.76
N THR A 32 -26.31 25.12 4.04
CA THR A 32 -26.68 24.62 2.71
C THR A 32 -25.62 25.00 1.66
N ALA A 33 -25.63 24.36 0.49
CA ALA A 33 -24.76 24.72 -0.63
C ALA A 33 -25.01 26.17 -1.08
N ALA A 34 -26.27 26.63 -1.07
CA ALA A 34 -26.62 28.00 -1.42
C ALA A 34 -26.07 29.06 -0.44
N GLU A 35 -26.10 28.78 0.86
CA GLU A 35 -25.54 29.67 1.89
C GLU A 35 -24.01 29.76 1.80
N LYS A 36 -23.33 28.63 1.52
CA LYS A 36 -21.89 28.60 1.27
C LYS A 36 -21.53 29.42 0.03
N ALA A 37 -22.26 29.21 -1.08
CA ALA A 37 -22.05 29.96 -2.31
C ALA A 37 -22.31 31.46 -2.14
N ALA A 38 -23.29 31.87 -1.32
CA ALA A 38 -23.62 33.26 -1.06
C ALA A 38 -22.48 34.06 -0.43
N ILE A 39 -21.58 33.38 0.33
CA ILE A 39 -20.38 33.99 0.92
C ILE A 39 -19.10 33.66 0.14
N GLY A 40 -19.25 33.15 -1.10
CA GLY A 40 -18.14 32.87 -2.01
C GLY A 40 -17.35 31.59 -1.73
N ILE A 41 -17.84 30.70 -0.86
CA ILE A 41 -17.22 29.39 -0.64
C ILE A 41 -17.61 28.48 -1.79
N THR A 42 -16.59 27.91 -2.42
CA THR A 42 -16.76 26.91 -3.49
C THR A 42 -16.47 25.52 -2.94
N GLU A 43 -17.37 24.57 -3.20
CA GLU A 43 -17.13 23.17 -2.92
C GLU A 43 -16.49 22.53 -4.17
N VAL A 44 -15.27 22.04 -4.02
CA VAL A 44 -14.52 21.34 -5.06
C VAL A 44 -14.43 19.88 -4.66
N PRO A 45 -14.64 18.92 -5.57
CA PRO A 45 -14.42 17.52 -5.28
C PRO A 45 -13.03 17.30 -4.69
N ASP A 46 -12.91 16.40 -3.73
CA ASP A 46 -11.58 16.02 -3.27
C ASP A 46 -10.80 15.39 -4.43
N PRO A 47 -9.50 15.66 -4.55
CA PRO A 47 -8.70 15.05 -5.60
C PRO A 47 -8.79 13.54 -5.50
N PRO A 48 -8.80 12.83 -6.64
CA PRO A 48 -8.83 11.37 -6.64
C PRO A 48 -7.70 10.81 -5.78
N GLN A 49 -7.99 9.71 -5.07
CA GLN A 49 -6.97 9.02 -4.30
C GLN A 49 -5.93 8.40 -5.24
N TYR A 50 -4.67 8.46 -4.87
CA TYR A 50 -3.59 7.82 -5.61
C TYR A 50 -2.69 7.04 -4.66
N ASP A 51 -1.95 6.06 -5.20
CA ASP A 51 -1.01 5.27 -4.42
C ASP A 51 0.33 6.02 -4.26
N GLN A 52 0.54 6.56 -3.06
CA GLN A 52 1.74 7.31 -2.72
C GLN A 52 3.04 6.48 -2.77
N ARG A 53 2.96 5.16 -2.88
CA ARG A 53 4.13 4.31 -3.07
C ARG A 53 4.74 4.50 -4.45
N PHE A 54 3.91 4.80 -5.48
CA PHE A 54 4.30 4.87 -6.89
C PHE A 54 4.25 6.28 -7.49
N TYR A 55 3.43 7.18 -6.92
CA TYR A 55 3.17 8.50 -7.50
C TYR A 55 3.41 9.62 -6.49
N TRP A 56 3.71 10.82 -7.00
CA TRP A 56 3.85 12.03 -6.21
C TRP A 56 2.54 12.80 -6.05
N GLY A 57 1.55 12.56 -6.89
CA GLY A 57 0.29 13.29 -6.95
C GLY A 57 -0.19 13.45 -8.39
N TYR A 58 -0.90 14.54 -8.63
CA TYR A 58 -1.40 14.90 -9.95
C TYR A 58 -0.73 16.19 -10.45
N ASP A 59 -0.50 16.27 -11.77
CA ASP A 59 -0.12 17.51 -12.45
C ASP A 59 -1.32 18.47 -12.61
N ALA A 60 -1.09 19.62 -13.26
CA ALA A 60 -2.12 20.63 -13.49
C ALA A 60 -3.23 20.13 -14.44
N GLU A 61 -2.92 19.17 -15.28
CA GLU A 61 -3.80 18.53 -16.26
C GLU A 61 -4.57 17.33 -15.66
N GLY A 62 -4.25 16.91 -14.43
CA GLY A 62 -4.90 15.81 -13.74
C GLY A 62 -4.31 14.42 -14.02
N HIS A 63 -3.09 14.34 -14.56
CA HIS A 63 -2.35 13.09 -14.74
C HIS A 63 -1.51 12.77 -13.51
N LEU A 64 -1.38 11.48 -13.21
CA LEU A 64 -0.50 11.01 -12.13
C LEU A 64 0.96 11.32 -12.46
N ILE A 65 1.70 11.87 -11.50
CA ILE A 65 3.14 12.12 -11.60
C ILE A 65 3.88 10.88 -11.07
N PRO A 66 4.46 10.04 -11.94
CA PRO A 66 5.12 8.82 -11.51
C PRO A 66 6.44 9.13 -10.79
N LYS A 67 6.78 8.29 -9.83
CA LYS A 67 8.13 8.24 -9.26
C LYS A 67 9.09 7.57 -10.22
N ASP A 68 10.39 7.71 -9.95
CA ASP A 68 11.44 7.09 -10.76
C ASP A 68 11.30 5.55 -10.77
N HIS A 69 11.08 4.99 -11.95
CA HIS A 69 10.85 3.56 -12.15
C HIS A 69 12.03 2.70 -11.71
N ALA A 70 13.27 3.11 -12.03
CA ALA A 70 14.46 2.34 -11.71
C ALA A 70 14.65 2.24 -10.17
N GLN A 71 14.44 3.34 -9.46
CA GLN A 71 14.50 3.35 -7.99
C GLN A 71 13.40 2.48 -7.38
N LEU A 72 12.19 2.51 -7.93
CA LEU A 72 11.10 1.65 -7.46
C LEU A 72 11.36 0.17 -7.72
N VAL A 73 11.92 -0.20 -8.86
CA VAL A 73 12.34 -1.58 -9.18
C VAL A 73 13.37 -2.07 -8.14
N GLU A 74 14.36 -1.27 -7.82
CA GLU A 74 15.35 -1.61 -6.79
C GLU A 74 14.70 -1.77 -5.41
N GLN A 75 13.87 -0.81 -5.01
CA GLN A 75 13.16 -0.82 -3.72
C GLN A 75 12.28 -2.06 -3.57
N TRP A 76 11.46 -2.39 -4.56
CA TRP A 76 10.55 -3.52 -4.51
C TRP A 76 11.28 -4.86 -4.62
N THR A 77 12.39 -4.92 -5.35
CA THR A 77 13.30 -6.06 -5.36
C THR A 77 13.85 -6.33 -3.97
N GLN A 78 14.36 -5.29 -3.30
CA GLN A 78 14.88 -5.41 -1.94
C GLN A 78 13.78 -5.78 -0.93
N GLN A 79 12.59 -5.20 -1.05
CA GLN A 79 11.44 -5.56 -0.23
C GLN A 79 11.06 -7.04 -0.39
N THR A 80 11.06 -7.55 -1.63
CA THR A 80 10.78 -8.96 -1.92
C THR A 80 11.81 -9.89 -1.27
N ARG A 81 13.11 -9.54 -1.34
CA ARG A 81 14.17 -10.29 -0.65
C ARG A 81 14.02 -10.29 0.86
N THR A 82 13.69 -9.14 1.43
CA THR A 82 13.46 -8.99 2.87
C THR A 82 12.28 -9.85 3.32
N THR A 83 11.17 -9.85 2.58
CA THR A 83 10.01 -10.68 2.89
C THR A 83 10.37 -12.17 2.84
N ALA A 84 11.06 -12.64 1.80
CA ALA A 84 11.53 -14.02 1.71
C ALA A 84 12.44 -14.39 2.89
N GLY A 85 13.38 -13.52 3.26
CA GLY A 85 14.26 -13.69 4.42
C GLY A 85 13.48 -13.82 5.74
N THR A 86 12.48 -12.96 5.93
CA THR A 86 11.60 -13.01 7.11
C THR A 86 10.83 -14.32 7.21
N LEU A 87 10.34 -14.84 6.09
CA LEU A 87 9.64 -16.14 6.03
C LEU A 87 10.58 -17.31 6.34
N LEU A 88 11.83 -17.27 5.91
CA LEU A 88 12.80 -18.35 6.09
C LEU A 88 13.43 -18.34 7.48
N GLN A 89 13.64 -17.19 8.10
CA GLN A 89 14.36 -16.97 9.35
C GLN A 89 13.92 -17.88 10.52
N PRO A 90 12.62 -18.09 10.80
CA PRO A 90 12.18 -18.93 11.91
C PRO A 90 12.65 -20.39 11.83
N THR A 91 13.02 -20.84 10.64
CA THR A 91 13.43 -22.23 10.37
C THR A 91 14.91 -22.39 10.06
N ASP A 92 15.69 -21.31 10.05
CA ASP A 92 17.13 -21.36 9.74
C ASP A 92 17.91 -22.23 10.73
N TRP A 93 17.56 -22.18 12.00
CA TRP A 93 18.20 -22.98 13.03
C TRP A 93 18.07 -24.49 12.79
N ILE A 94 17.00 -24.95 12.13
CA ILE A 94 16.77 -26.36 11.79
C ILE A 94 17.82 -26.81 10.76
N ILE A 95 18.06 -25.97 9.75
CA ILE A 95 19.07 -26.24 8.71
C ILE A 95 20.48 -26.18 9.27
N ILE A 96 20.75 -25.19 10.13
CA ILE A 96 22.05 -25.08 10.82
C ILE A 96 22.28 -26.31 11.69
N ARG A 97 21.29 -26.79 12.44
CA ARG A 97 21.38 -28.00 13.26
C ARG A 97 21.65 -29.26 12.43
N GLU A 98 21.04 -29.39 11.25
CA GLU A 98 21.31 -30.50 10.32
C GLU A 98 22.78 -30.49 9.90
N ALA A 99 23.30 -29.30 9.55
CA ALA A 99 24.69 -29.12 9.14
C ALA A 99 25.68 -29.37 10.28
N ASP A 100 25.31 -28.97 11.52
CA ASP A 100 26.20 -29.06 12.70
C ASP A 100 26.29 -30.49 13.29
N ASN A 101 25.18 -31.19 13.43
CA ASN A 101 25.11 -32.46 14.14
C ASN A 101 24.42 -33.60 13.39
N GLY A 102 24.11 -33.41 12.11
CA GLY A 102 23.52 -34.44 11.23
C GLY A 102 22.05 -34.78 11.53
N LYS A 103 21.37 -34.03 12.43
CA LYS A 103 19.95 -34.23 12.68
C LYS A 103 19.12 -33.70 11.51
N ALA A 104 18.65 -34.60 10.65
CA ALA A 104 17.96 -34.27 9.42
C ALA A 104 16.78 -33.35 9.64
N ALA A 105 16.67 -32.32 8.80
CA ALA A 105 15.48 -31.48 8.68
C ALA A 105 14.38 -32.23 7.94
N ASP A 106 13.14 -31.92 8.29
CA ASP A 106 11.97 -32.48 7.60
C ASP A 106 12.01 -32.16 6.10
N PRO A 107 11.85 -33.14 5.20
CA PRO A 107 11.77 -32.91 3.76
C PRO A 107 10.69 -31.91 3.34
N VAL A 108 9.53 -31.90 4.01
CA VAL A 108 8.44 -30.94 3.75
C VAL A 108 8.91 -29.51 4.01
N LEU A 109 9.65 -29.31 5.13
CA LEU A 109 10.24 -28.02 5.42
C LEU A 109 11.25 -27.57 4.36
N LYS A 110 12.10 -28.48 3.90
CA LYS A 110 13.10 -28.17 2.86
C LYS A 110 12.41 -27.74 1.57
N THR A 111 11.39 -28.47 1.13
CA THR A 111 10.62 -28.15 -0.07
C THR A 111 9.96 -26.78 0.06
N TRP A 112 9.29 -26.51 1.18
CA TRP A 112 8.68 -25.19 1.42
C TRP A 112 9.71 -24.05 1.35
N ARG A 113 10.89 -24.25 1.92
CA ARG A 113 11.98 -23.27 1.86
C ARG A 113 12.49 -23.02 0.44
N GLU A 114 12.53 -24.07 -0.39
CA GLU A 114 12.85 -23.94 -1.81
C GLU A 114 11.76 -23.18 -2.57
N ASP A 115 10.50 -23.47 -2.30
CA ASP A 115 9.35 -22.78 -2.87
C ASP A 115 9.34 -21.28 -2.53
N ILE A 116 9.70 -20.89 -1.30
CA ILE A 116 9.87 -19.49 -0.91
C ILE A 116 10.96 -18.80 -1.76
N ARG A 117 12.10 -19.45 -1.96
CA ARG A 117 13.20 -18.88 -2.78
C ARG A 117 12.80 -18.79 -4.25
N LEU A 118 12.11 -19.78 -4.77
CA LEU A 118 11.58 -19.80 -6.14
C LEU A 118 10.55 -18.67 -6.33
N ALA A 119 9.60 -18.53 -5.41
CA ALA A 119 8.60 -17.47 -5.45
C ALA A 119 9.26 -16.07 -5.40
N ALA A 120 10.26 -15.88 -4.55
CA ALA A 120 11.03 -14.63 -4.51
C ALA A 120 11.73 -14.35 -5.85
N GLY A 121 12.38 -15.32 -6.44
CA GLY A 121 13.05 -15.20 -7.75
C GLY A 121 12.07 -14.84 -8.87
N THR A 122 10.92 -15.51 -8.92
CA THR A 122 9.85 -15.24 -9.89
C THR A 122 9.34 -13.79 -9.76
N LYS A 123 9.06 -13.35 -8.52
CA LYS A 123 8.59 -11.98 -8.24
C LYS A 123 9.63 -10.94 -8.64
N ILE A 124 10.91 -11.15 -8.31
CA ILE A 124 12.00 -10.25 -8.68
C ILE A 124 12.14 -10.13 -10.20
N THR A 125 12.03 -11.27 -10.91
CA THR A 125 12.05 -11.27 -12.37
C THR A 125 10.87 -10.49 -12.96
N ALA A 126 9.67 -10.66 -12.42
CA ALA A 126 8.49 -9.93 -12.86
C ALA A 126 8.62 -8.42 -12.59
N ILE A 127 9.13 -8.01 -11.42
CA ILE A 127 9.43 -6.61 -11.10
C ILE A 127 10.41 -6.02 -12.12
N ALA A 128 11.50 -6.71 -12.40
CA ALA A 128 12.53 -6.26 -13.35
C ALA A 128 12.04 -6.19 -14.81
N ALA A 129 10.99 -6.95 -15.15
CA ALA A 129 10.40 -6.98 -16.49
C ALA A 129 9.37 -5.86 -16.72
N THR A 130 9.00 -5.08 -15.70
CA THR A 130 8.04 -3.98 -15.86
C THR A 130 8.65 -2.86 -16.70
N ALA A 131 7.85 -2.30 -17.62
CA ALA A 131 8.33 -1.28 -18.56
C ALA A 131 8.38 0.12 -17.93
N ASP A 132 7.50 0.40 -16.96
CA ASP A 132 7.32 1.72 -16.35
C ASP A 132 6.71 1.60 -14.95
N THR A 133 6.51 2.75 -14.30
CA THR A 133 5.94 2.81 -12.94
C THR A 133 4.50 2.31 -12.89
N ASP A 134 3.70 2.50 -13.94
CA ASP A 134 2.31 2.05 -13.97
C ASP A 134 2.22 0.52 -14.05
N ALA A 135 3.06 -0.09 -14.89
CA ALA A 135 3.17 -1.55 -14.97
C ALA A 135 3.66 -2.16 -13.64
N LEU A 136 4.63 -1.52 -12.98
CA LEU A 136 5.12 -1.94 -11.67
C LEU A 136 4.02 -1.80 -10.61
N ALA A 137 3.31 -0.68 -10.57
CA ALA A 137 2.21 -0.47 -9.63
C ALA A 137 1.11 -1.52 -9.81
N ALA A 138 0.71 -1.81 -11.06
CA ALA A 138 -0.27 -2.84 -11.37
C ALA A 138 0.17 -4.22 -10.89
N TYR A 139 1.43 -4.60 -11.09
CA TYR A 139 1.97 -5.87 -10.61
C TYR A 139 1.98 -5.96 -9.08
N ILE A 140 2.51 -4.95 -8.39
CA ILE A 140 2.65 -4.94 -6.92
C ILE A 140 1.29 -4.91 -6.20
N THR A 141 0.30 -4.22 -6.76
CA THR A 141 -1.05 -4.17 -6.20
C THR A 141 -1.95 -5.34 -6.65
N GLY A 142 -1.48 -6.11 -7.61
CA GLY A 142 -2.17 -7.29 -8.10
C GLY A 142 -2.17 -8.46 -7.10
N ALA A 143 -3.08 -9.40 -7.30
CA ALA A 143 -3.26 -10.54 -6.40
C ALA A 143 -2.01 -11.43 -6.31
N GLU A 144 -1.25 -11.56 -7.40
CA GLU A 144 -0.13 -12.51 -7.49
C GLU A 144 1.07 -12.11 -6.62
N TYR A 145 1.36 -10.80 -6.51
CA TYR A 145 2.51 -10.33 -5.75
C TYR A 145 2.39 -10.66 -4.26
N GLY A 146 1.19 -10.53 -3.69
CA GLY A 146 0.93 -10.79 -2.28
C GLY A 146 0.99 -12.27 -1.86
N VAL A 147 0.90 -13.20 -2.82
CA VAL A 147 0.83 -14.64 -2.53
C VAL A 147 2.23 -15.23 -2.31
N TRP A 148 2.39 -15.92 -1.17
CA TRP A 148 3.58 -16.68 -0.81
C TRP A 148 3.21 -18.12 -0.48
N PRO A 149 4.14 -19.10 -0.63
CA PRO A 149 3.90 -20.48 -0.20
C PRO A 149 3.50 -20.55 1.28
N VAL A 150 2.43 -21.28 1.56
CA VAL A 150 1.90 -21.42 2.92
C VAL A 150 2.86 -22.25 3.76
N ASP A 151 3.15 -21.77 4.97
CA ASP A 151 3.96 -22.51 5.95
C ASP A 151 3.23 -23.83 6.30
N PRO A 152 3.85 -25.01 6.05
CA PRO A 152 3.24 -26.29 6.34
C PRO A 152 3.02 -26.55 7.84
N TYR A 153 3.65 -25.77 8.70
CA TYR A 153 3.54 -25.86 10.16
C TYR A 153 2.73 -24.69 10.77
N ALA A 154 2.20 -23.78 9.94
CA ALA A 154 1.34 -22.73 10.44
C ALA A 154 0.06 -23.33 11.08
N PRO A 155 -0.42 -22.77 12.20
CA PRO A 155 -1.71 -23.19 12.77
C PRO A 155 -2.80 -23.05 11.70
N GLN A 156 -3.46 -24.15 11.36
CA GLN A 156 -4.58 -24.08 10.43
C GLN A 156 -5.72 -23.28 11.07
N PRO A 157 -6.39 -22.40 10.33
CA PRO A 157 -7.59 -21.75 10.85
C PRO A 157 -8.60 -22.83 11.24
N THR A 158 -8.97 -22.86 12.52
CA THR A 158 -10.06 -23.70 12.99
C THR A 158 -11.33 -23.22 12.29
N ILE A 159 -11.81 -24.00 11.33
CA ILE A 159 -13.16 -23.81 10.80
C ILE A 159 -14.08 -24.27 11.92
N GLU A 160 -14.57 -23.33 12.73
CA GLU A 160 -15.71 -23.61 13.58
C GLU A 160 -16.85 -23.94 12.61
N ALA A 161 -17.21 -25.22 12.54
CA ALA A 161 -18.42 -25.65 11.87
C ALA A 161 -19.58 -24.99 12.65
N GLU A 162 -20.24 -24.02 12.03
CA GLU A 162 -21.55 -23.58 12.49
C GLU A 162 -22.50 -24.78 12.36
N GLU A 163 -22.65 -25.52 13.45
CA GLU A 163 -23.77 -26.41 13.61
C GLU A 163 -25.03 -25.53 13.75
N GLY A 164 -25.80 -25.42 12.66
CA GLY A 164 -27.13 -24.82 12.62
C GLY A 164 -28.23 -25.73 13.16
#